data_1e2d41f84614b5f12970f8840bdc85c7
#
_entry.id   1e2d41f84614b5f12970f8840bdc85c7
#
_cell.length_a   1.000
_cell.length_b   1.000
_cell.length_c   1.000
_cell.angle_alpha   90.00
_cell.angle_beta   90.00
_cell.angle_gamma   90.00
#
_symmetry.space_group_name_H-M   'P 1'
#
loop_
_entity.id
_entity.type
_entity.pdbx_description
1 polymer ?
#
loop_
_entity_poly.entity_id
_entity_poly.type
_entity_poly.pdbx_seq_one_letter_code
_entity_poly.pdbx_strand_id
1 'polypeptide(L)'
;MRPAPTSSLTPGSLILRLFICIAVTWTGVALLGLIGYPMTAPVWAAAFVRPLLEIFPALGRVIHRQAYQEWEGKTYKYNYTHLRVYFEGDDAWFVAQDVLSVLDKKVEPWLDTRFTPDEYTVIPGRKEKGLSPAGVIKLTQISEHPEAAKFRLWFERAVVFTLKRKQEMTETHGRA
;
A
#
# COMPACT_ATOMS: atom_id res chain seq x y z
N MET A 1 -11.35 -27.52 -1.65
CA MET A 1 -10.46 -26.51 -2.24
C MET A 1 -10.18 -26.89 -3.70
N ARG A 2 -10.70 -26.13 -4.65
CA ARG A 2 -10.37 -26.34 -6.07
C ARG A 2 -9.09 -25.55 -6.38
N PRO A 3 -8.07 -26.16 -7.00
CA PRO A 3 -6.88 -25.41 -7.42
C PRO A 3 -7.31 -24.33 -8.42
N ALA A 4 -6.83 -23.14 -8.25
CA ALA A 4 -7.07 -22.04 -9.17
C ALA A 4 -6.54 -22.44 -10.56
N PRO A 5 -7.26 -22.14 -11.65
CA PRO A 5 -6.78 -22.40 -12.98
C PRO A 5 -5.49 -21.60 -13.20
N THR A 6 -4.40 -22.31 -13.38
CA THR A 6 -3.12 -21.72 -13.78
C THR A 6 -3.35 -21.07 -15.14
N SER A 7 -3.31 -19.75 -15.18
CA SER A 7 -3.42 -18.97 -16.41
C SER A 7 -2.30 -19.42 -17.37
N SER A 8 -2.69 -20.08 -18.44
CA SER A 8 -1.79 -20.59 -19.48
C SER A 8 -1.30 -19.49 -20.43
N LEU A 9 -0.97 -18.32 -19.89
CA LEU A 9 -0.30 -17.26 -20.63
C LEU A 9 1.18 -17.58 -20.73
N THR A 10 1.54 -18.59 -21.51
CA THR A 10 2.93 -18.80 -21.89
C THR A 10 3.34 -17.69 -22.89
N PRO A 11 4.54 -17.11 -22.76
CA PRO A 11 5.00 -16.07 -23.70
C PRO A 11 4.93 -16.53 -25.16
N GLY A 12 5.07 -17.83 -25.41
CA GLY A 12 4.91 -18.41 -26.74
C GLY A 12 3.51 -18.27 -27.31
N SER A 13 2.46 -18.35 -26.48
CA SER A 13 1.06 -18.19 -26.96
C SER A 13 0.75 -16.75 -27.37
N LEU A 14 1.35 -15.75 -26.76
CA LEU A 14 1.20 -14.35 -27.12
C LEU A 14 1.91 -14.05 -28.45
N ILE A 15 3.12 -14.58 -28.62
CA ILE A 15 3.89 -14.44 -29.84
C ILE A 15 3.13 -15.09 -31.03
N LEU A 16 2.62 -16.30 -30.84
CA LEU A 16 1.83 -16.98 -31.87
C LEU A 16 0.59 -16.17 -32.28
N ARG A 17 -0.16 -15.62 -31.33
CA ARG A 17 -1.33 -14.77 -31.60
C ARG A 17 -0.96 -13.52 -32.36
N LEU A 18 0.17 -12.88 -32.01
CA LEU A 18 0.69 -11.73 -32.72
C LEU A 18 1.00 -12.05 -34.19
N PHE A 19 1.67 -13.17 -34.46
CA PHE A 19 1.96 -13.62 -35.83
C PHE A 19 0.69 -13.88 -36.64
N ILE A 20 -0.32 -14.53 -36.04
CA ILE A 20 -1.61 -14.77 -36.70
C ILE A 20 -2.30 -13.44 -37.05
N CYS A 21 -2.33 -12.46 -36.13
CA CYS A 21 -2.93 -11.17 -36.39
C CYS A 21 -2.21 -10.41 -37.49
N ILE A 22 -0.90 -10.43 -37.53
CA ILE A 22 -0.10 -9.82 -38.60
C ILE A 22 -0.39 -10.48 -39.96
N ALA A 23 -0.39 -11.80 -40.01
CA ALA A 23 -0.68 -12.54 -41.23
C ALA A 23 -2.09 -12.24 -41.78
N VAL A 24 -3.10 -12.22 -40.91
CA VAL A 24 -4.49 -11.87 -41.27
C VAL A 24 -4.57 -10.43 -41.80
N THR A 25 -3.86 -9.49 -41.16
CA THR A 25 -3.85 -8.09 -41.59
C THR A 25 -3.18 -7.95 -42.98
N TRP A 26 -2.05 -8.62 -43.18
CA TRP A 26 -1.36 -8.63 -44.48
C TRP A 26 -2.24 -9.18 -45.60
N THR A 27 -2.90 -10.30 -45.35
CA THR A 27 -3.79 -10.92 -46.32
C THR A 27 -5.03 -10.04 -46.60
N GLY A 28 -5.61 -9.43 -45.56
CA GLY A 28 -6.72 -8.49 -45.70
C GLY A 28 -6.37 -7.27 -46.52
N VAL A 29 -5.18 -6.67 -46.28
CA VAL A 29 -4.70 -5.51 -47.08
C VAL A 29 -4.35 -5.90 -48.52
N ALA A 30 -3.79 -7.08 -48.73
CA ALA A 30 -3.47 -7.57 -50.07
C ALA A 30 -4.71 -7.80 -50.94
N LEU A 31 -5.84 -8.27 -50.35
CA LEU A 31 -7.08 -8.58 -51.04
C LEU A 31 -8.01 -7.37 -51.21
N LEU A 32 -8.09 -6.49 -50.19
CA LEU A 32 -9.11 -5.43 -50.10
C LEU A 32 -8.47 -4.01 -50.10
N GLY A 33 -7.16 -3.92 -50.24
CA GLY A 33 -6.46 -2.64 -50.19
C GLY A 33 -6.59 -1.96 -48.83
N LEU A 34 -6.68 -0.64 -48.80
CA LEU A 34 -6.75 0.16 -47.59
C LEU A 34 -7.98 -0.16 -46.69
N ILE A 35 -9.07 -0.67 -47.30
CA ILE A 35 -10.29 -1.05 -46.59
C ILE A 35 -10.08 -2.32 -45.76
N GLY A 36 -9.07 -3.12 -46.06
CA GLY A 36 -8.70 -4.30 -45.27
C GLY A 36 -8.28 -3.99 -43.82
N TYR A 37 -7.72 -2.79 -43.56
CA TYR A 37 -7.30 -2.38 -42.21
C TYR A 37 -8.44 -2.37 -41.17
N PRO A 38 -9.54 -1.64 -41.36
CA PRO A 38 -10.63 -1.63 -40.41
C PRO A 38 -11.35 -2.97 -40.29
N MET A 39 -11.35 -3.79 -41.36
CA MET A 39 -11.96 -5.12 -41.31
C MET A 39 -11.22 -6.12 -40.44
N THR A 40 -9.92 -5.95 -40.20
CA THR A 40 -9.13 -6.81 -39.31
C THR A 40 -9.18 -6.39 -37.84
N ALA A 41 -9.72 -5.21 -37.50
CA ALA A 41 -9.83 -4.70 -36.14
C ALA A 41 -10.54 -5.65 -35.16
N PRO A 42 -11.67 -6.30 -35.50
CA PRO A 42 -12.35 -7.27 -34.61
C PRO A 42 -11.47 -8.50 -34.32
N VAL A 43 -10.62 -8.93 -35.25
CA VAL A 43 -9.70 -10.05 -35.03
C VAL A 43 -8.63 -9.68 -33.99
N TRP A 44 -8.08 -8.48 -34.07
CA TRP A 44 -7.16 -7.95 -33.08
C TRP A 44 -7.83 -7.82 -31.71
N ALA A 45 -9.02 -7.27 -31.65
CA ALA A 45 -9.78 -7.17 -30.40
C ALA A 45 -10.02 -8.54 -29.76
N ALA A 46 -10.50 -9.52 -30.53
CA ALA A 46 -10.75 -10.87 -30.04
C ALA A 46 -9.47 -11.58 -29.55
N ALA A 47 -8.33 -11.36 -30.21
CA ALA A 47 -7.06 -11.98 -29.85
C ALA A 47 -6.46 -11.38 -28.56
N PHE A 48 -6.63 -10.08 -28.33
CA PHE A 48 -5.94 -9.36 -27.25
C PHE A 48 -6.81 -8.92 -26.08
N VAL A 49 -8.13 -8.82 -26.22
CA VAL A 49 -9.03 -8.42 -25.12
C VAL A 49 -8.90 -9.37 -23.91
N ARG A 50 -8.89 -10.68 -24.12
CA ARG A 50 -8.75 -11.64 -23.01
C ARG A 50 -7.41 -11.51 -22.27
N PRO A 51 -6.23 -11.57 -22.93
CA PRO A 51 -4.96 -11.40 -22.24
C PRO A 51 -4.82 -10.01 -21.60
N LEU A 52 -5.35 -8.95 -22.18
CA LEU A 52 -5.37 -7.62 -21.58
C LEU A 52 -6.20 -7.61 -20.29
N LEU A 53 -7.41 -8.16 -20.30
CA LEU A 53 -8.27 -8.22 -19.12
C LEU A 53 -7.67 -9.07 -17.99
N GLU A 54 -6.82 -10.05 -18.28
CA GLU A 54 -6.11 -10.85 -17.28
C GLU A 54 -4.85 -10.14 -16.76
N ILE A 55 -4.14 -9.40 -17.60
CA ILE A 55 -2.89 -8.70 -17.26
C ILE A 55 -3.17 -7.42 -16.44
N PHE A 56 -4.21 -6.65 -16.77
CA PHE A 56 -4.53 -5.39 -16.08
C PHE A 56 -4.74 -5.56 -14.57
N PRO A 57 -5.57 -6.49 -14.07
CA PRO A 57 -5.73 -6.67 -12.64
C PRO A 57 -4.49 -7.31 -11.97
N ALA A 58 -3.69 -8.08 -12.73
CA ALA A 58 -2.42 -8.61 -12.23
C ALA A 58 -1.38 -7.49 -12.08
N LEU A 59 -1.26 -6.62 -13.08
CA LEU A 59 -0.36 -5.46 -13.06
C LEU A 59 -0.77 -4.48 -11.94
N GLY A 60 -2.05 -4.17 -11.79
CA GLY A 60 -2.56 -3.36 -10.70
C GLY A 60 -2.21 -3.93 -9.32
N ARG A 61 -2.31 -5.25 -9.15
CA ARG A 61 -1.92 -5.93 -7.90
C ARG A 61 -0.41 -5.89 -7.65
N VAL A 62 0.41 -6.01 -8.70
CA VAL A 62 1.88 -5.94 -8.57
C VAL A 62 2.31 -4.51 -8.27
N ILE A 63 1.78 -3.50 -8.96
CA ILE A 63 2.08 -2.09 -8.69
C ILE A 63 1.62 -1.70 -7.28
N HIS A 64 0.41 -2.11 -6.87
CA HIS A 64 -0.05 -1.92 -5.50
C HIS A 64 0.85 -2.63 -4.47
N ARG A 65 1.26 -3.87 -4.75
CA ARG A 65 2.14 -4.60 -3.83
C ARG A 65 3.52 -3.96 -3.70
N GLN A 66 4.14 -3.52 -4.78
CA GLN A 66 5.43 -2.83 -4.74
C GLN A 66 5.33 -1.47 -4.05
N ALA A 67 4.32 -0.67 -4.38
CA ALA A 67 4.07 0.58 -3.68
C ALA A 67 3.78 0.37 -2.18
N TYR A 68 3.07 -0.69 -1.81
CA TYR A 68 2.79 -1.01 -0.40
C TYR A 68 4.00 -1.62 0.32
N GLN A 69 4.83 -2.44 -0.33
CA GLN A 69 6.05 -2.99 0.30
C GLN A 69 7.09 -1.91 0.60
N GLU A 70 7.19 -0.90 -0.24
CA GLU A 70 8.09 0.24 -0.01
C GLU A 70 7.60 1.17 1.13
N TRP A 71 6.29 1.10 1.45
CA TRP A 71 5.61 1.91 2.46
C TRP A 71 5.18 1.10 3.69
N GLU A 72 5.25 -0.24 3.63
CA GLU A 72 4.95 -1.11 4.77
C GLU A 72 5.93 -0.83 5.92
N GLY A 73 5.43 -0.22 6.98
CA GLY A 73 6.20 0.16 8.16
C GLY A 73 6.70 1.61 8.20
N LYS A 74 6.46 2.42 7.16
CA LYS A 74 6.83 3.85 7.16
C LYS A 74 5.63 4.79 7.29
N THR A 75 4.43 4.35 6.88
CA THR A 75 3.20 5.15 7.01
C THR A 75 1.99 4.26 7.22
N TYR A 76 1.11 4.71 8.10
CA TYR A 76 -0.21 4.16 8.28
C TYR A 76 -1.27 5.16 7.80
N LYS A 77 -2.38 4.68 7.27
CA LYS A 77 -3.46 5.55 6.80
C LYS A 77 -4.70 5.35 7.68
N TYR A 78 -5.12 6.43 8.31
CA TYR A 78 -6.41 6.49 9.00
C TYR A 78 -7.31 7.51 8.31
N ASN A 79 -8.44 7.05 7.77
CA ASN A 79 -9.32 7.85 6.92
C ASN A 79 -8.53 8.51 5.77
N TYR A 80 -8.41 9.84 5.78
CA TYR A 80 -7.69 10.63 4.78
C TYR A 80 -6.30 11.10 5.26
N THR A 81 -5.95 10.82 6.53
CA THR A 81 -4.69 11.25 7.14
C THR A 81 -3.63 10.16 7.06
N HIS A 82 -2.45 10.50 6.58
CA HIS A 82 -1.28 9.64 6.57
C HIS A 82 -0.47 9.86 7.85
N LEU A 83 -0.25 8.80 8.61
CA LEU A 83 0.56 8.79 9.82
C LEU A 83 1.97 8.32 9.47
N ARG A 84 2.93 9.20 9.48
CA ARG A 84 4.35 8.86 9.27
C ARG A 84 4.91 8.21 10.50
N VAL A 85 5.64 7.10 10.30
CA VAL A 85 6.27 6.33 11.37
C VAL A 85 7.76 6.23 11.10
N TYR A 86 8.54 6.44 12.12
CA TYR A 86 9.98 6.26 12.09
C TYR A 86 10.37 5.20 13.10
N PHE A 87 11.21 4.27 12.68
CA PHE A 87 11.74 3.22 13.53
C PHE A 87 13.16 3.57 13.96
N GLU A 88 13.41 3.46 15.24
CA GLU A 88 14.75 3.58 15.81
C GLU A 88 15.01 2.35 16.67
N GLY A 89 15.80 1.41 16.14
CA GLY A 89 15.91 0.09 16.75
C GLY A 89 14.55 -0.63 16.82
N ASP A 90 14.12 -0.95 18.03
CA ASP A 90 12.83 -1.58 18.30
C ASP A 90 11.69 -0.58 18.57
N ASP A 91 12.03 0.71 18.69
CA ASP A 91 11.06 1.75 19.00
C ASP A 91 10.43 2.34 17.73
N ALA A 92 9.12 2.56 17.79
CA ALA A 92 8.37 3.19 16.71
C ALA A 92 7.90 4.58 17.16
N TRP A 93 8.23 5.59 16.36
CA TRP A 93 7.89 7.00 16.62
C TRP A 93 6.93 7.51 15.55
N PHE A 94 5.75 7.96 15.98
CA PHE A 94 4.73 8.56 15.12
C PHE A 94 4.88 10.07 15.12
N VAL A 95 4.88 10.70 13.94
CA VAL A 95 4.97 12.17 13.85
C VAL A 95 3.78 12.79 14.59
N ALA A 96 4.07 13.57 15.61
CA ALA A 96 3.05 14.14 16.49
C ALA A 96 2.03 15.00 15.73
N GLN A 97 2.48 15.76 14.75
CA GLN A 97 1.63 16.61 13.92
C GLN A 97 0.60 15.79 13.13
N ASP A 98 0.99 14.62 12.62
CA ASP A 98 0.07 13.75 11.85
C ASP A 98 -1.00 13.15 12.77
N VAL A 99 -0.59 12.70 13.97
CA VAL A 99 -1.54 12.16 14.98
C VAL A 99 -2.50 13.24 15.45
N LEU A 100 -2.00 14.43 15.73
CA LEU A 100 -2.83 15.57 16.17
C LEU A 100 -3.79 16.04 15.08
N SER A 101 -3.41 15.96 13.80
CA SER A 101 -4.29 16.32 12.69
C SER A 101 -5.52 15.41 12.57
N VAL A 102 -5.42 14.13 12.99
CA VAL A 102 -6.58 13.22 13.09
C VAL A 102 -7.60 13.71 14.12
N LEU A 103 -7.11 14.41 15.15
CA LEU A 103 -7.92 14.94 16.26
C LEU A 103 -8.25 16.42 16.11
N ASP A 104 -8.04 16.99 14.92
CA ASP A 104 -8.19 18.43 14.63
C ASP A 104 -7.45 19.34 15.63
N LYS A 105 -6.32 18.86 16.16
CA LYS A 105 -5.46 19.59 17.10
C LYS A 105 -4.14 19.96 16.46
N LYS A 106 -3.53 21.01 17.00
CA LYS A 106 -2.18 21.45 16.62
C LYS A 106 -1.18 21.05 17.71
N VAL A 107 0.11 21.01 17.32
CA VAL A 107 1.19 20.84 18.29
C VAL A 107 1.23 22.06 19.21
N GLU A 108 0.98 21.86 20.49
CA GLU A 108 0.92 22.90 21.51
C GLU A 108 1.93 22.63 22.64
N PRO A 109 2.40 23.64 23.34
CA PRO A 109 3.40 23.52 24.41
C PRO A 109 2.99 22.61 25.58
N TRP A 110 1.68 22.42 25.83
CA TRP A 110 1.20 21.54 26.88
C TRP A 110 1.57 20.06 26.69
N LEU A 111 1.89 19.65 25.47
CA LEU A 111 2.36 18.29 25.20
C LEU A 111 3.68 18.03 25.92
N ASP A 112 4.59 18.98 25.95
CA ASP A 112 5.89 18.86 26.63
C ASP A 112 5.74 18.72 28.15
N THR A 113 4.63 19.21 28.74
CA THR A 113 4.38 19.15 30.18
C THR A 113 3.57 17.93 30.62
N ARG A 114 2.76 17.36 29.74
CA ARG A 114 1.87 16.23 30.07
C ARG A 114 2.41 14.86 29.69
N PHE A 115 3.37 14.83 28.78
CA PHE A 115 3.95 13.59 28.29
C PHE A 115 5.37 13.43 28.83
N THR A 116 5.75 12.18 29.13
CA THR A 116 7.12 11.84 29.46
C THR A 116 8.00 11.84 28.22
N PRO A 117 9.34 11.99 28.35
CA PRO A 117 10.26 11.91 27.21
C PRO A 117 10.14 10.60 26.41
N ASP A 118 9.74 9.49 27.07
CA ASP A 118 9.52 8.20 26.43
C ASP A 118 8.19 8.14 25.63
N GLU A 119 7.25 9.06 25.92
CA GLU A 119 5.97 9.15 25.24
C GLU A 119 5.98 10.19 24.11
N TYR A 120 6.72 11.30 24.30
CA TYR A 120 6.78 12.42 23.38
C TYR A 120 8.16 13.09 23.42
N THR A 121 8.86 13.02 22.30
CA THR A 121 10.21 13.58 22.18
C THR A 121 10.52 14.00 20.74
N VAL A 122 11.67 14.64 20.55
CA VAL A 122 12.20 14.89 19.21
C VAL A 122 12.71 13.58 18.65
N ILE A 123 12.21 13.20 17.47
CA ILE A 123 12.62 11.94 16.82
C ILE A 123 14.12 12.01 16.52
N PRO A 124 14.92 11.02 16.95
CA PRO A 124 16.35 11.00 16.74
C PRO A 124 16.74 11.18 15.27
N GLY A 125 17.73 12.03 15.02
CA GLY A 125 18.15 12.37 13.67
C GLY A 125 17.19 13.25 12.85
N ARG A 126 16.11 13.75 13.47
CA ARG A 126 15.13 14.63 12.82
C ARG A 126 14.80 15.84 13.67
N LYS A 127 14.15 16.85 13.04
CA LYS A 127 13.69 18.06 13.75
C LYS A 127 12.20 17.93 14.17
N GLU A 128 11.54 16.86 13.79
CA GLU A 128 10.12 16.63 14.06
C GLU A 128 9.95 15.97 15.43
N LYS A 129 8.91 16.38 16.15
CA LYS A 129 8.52 15.73 17.41
C LYS A 129 7.65 14.51 17.12
N GLY A 130 7.89 13.44 17.87
CA GLY A 130 7.19 12.15 17.72
C GLY A 130 6.49 11.73 19.00
N LEU A 131 5.49 10.89 18.82
CA LEU A 131 4.78 10.16 19.88
C LEU A 131 5.11 8.68 19.77
N SER A 132 5.45 8.06 20.90
CA SER A 132 5.52 6.60 20.97
C SER A 132 4.11 5.98 20.87
N PRO A 133 3.96 4.67 20.63
CA PRO A 133 2.66 4.01 20.66
C PRO A 133 1.87 4.26 21.94
N ALA A 134 2.55 4.27 23.10
CA ALA A 134 1.96 4.59 24.39
C ALA A 134 1.50 6.06 24.46
N GLY A 135 2.31 6.98 23.92
CA GLY A 135 1.97 8.40 23.83
C GLY A 135 0.75 8.66 22.95
N VAL A 136 0.60 7.94 21.83
CA VAL A 136 -0.59 8.04 20.97
C VAL A 136 -1.84 7.58 21.71
N ILE A 137 -1.78 6.44 22.41
CA ILE A 137 -2.91 5.93 23.20
C ILE A 137 -3.30 6.94 24.28
N LYS A 138 -2.31 7.45 25.04
CA LYS A 138 -2.54 8.46 26.09
C LYS A 138 -3.15 9.74 25.53
N LEU A 139 -2.67 10.21 24.37
CA LEU A 139 -3.22 11.38 23.70
C LEU A 139 -4.70 11.18 23.35
N THR A 140 -5.07 10.02 22.84
CA THR A 140 -6.46 9.72 22.50
C THR A 140 -7.36 9.59 23.74
N GLN A 141 -6.82 9.20 24.89
CA GLN A 141 -7.55 9.14 26.16
C GLN A 141 -7.84 10.53 26.73
N ILE A 142 -6.90 11.45 26.57
CA ILE A 142 -7.04 12.84 27.07
C ILE A 142 -7.88 13.69 26.11
N SER A 143 -7.99 13.26 24.85
CA SER A 143 -8.73 14.02 23.83
C SER A 143 -10.24 13.82 23.97
N GLU A 144 -10.98 14.92 24.06
CA GLU A 144 -12.46 14.94 24.03
C GLU A 144 -13.04 14.87 22.61
N HIS A 145 -12.19 14.74 21.58
CA HIS A 145 -12.64 14.69 20.20
C HIS A 145 -13.43 13.40 19.94
N PRO A 146 -14.58 13.47 19.24
CA PRO A 146 -15.44 12.29 19.02
C PRO A 146 -14.76 11.16 18.23
N GLU A 147 -13.80 11.50 17.39
CA GLU A 147 -13.02 10.50 16.63
C GLU A 147 -11.91 9.83 17.47
N ALA A 148 -11.55 10.37 18.66
CA ALA A 148 -10.45 9.85 19.46
C ALA A 148 -10.63 8.37 19.85
N ALA A 149 -11.83 7.97 20.24
CA ALA A 149 -12.14 6.61 20.60
C ALA A 149 -12.03 5.64 19.40
N LYS A 150 -12.54 6.03 18.24
CA LYS A 150 -12.46 5.24 17.01
C LYS A 150 -11.02 5.13 16.51
N PHE A 151 -10.29 6.24 16.54
CA PHE A 151 -8.87 6.27 16.18
C PHE A 151 -8.03 5.39 17.09
N ARG A 152 -8.27 5.42 18.40
CA ARG A 152 -7.58 4.54 19.36
C ARG A 152 -7.81 3.06 19.05
N LEU A 153 -9.07 2.64 18.85
CA LEU A 153 -9.39 1.25 18.53
C LEU A 153 -8.72 0.79 17.22
N TRP A 154 -8.71 1.65 16.22
CA TRP A 154 -8.02 1.38 14.97
C TRP A 154 -6.51 1.27 15.19
N PHE A 155 -5.91 2.22 15.93
CA PHE A 155 -4.48 2.28 16.20
C PHE A 155 -4.00 1.03 16.95
N GLU A 156 -4.71 0.61 17.99
CA GLU A 156 -4.41 -0.62 18.74
C GLU A 156 -4.44 -1.85 17.83
N ARG A 157 -5.44 -1.98 16.97
CA ARG A 157 -5.60 -3.15 16.09
C ARG A 157 -4.65 -3.15 14.89
N ALA A 158 -4.52 -2.02 14.22
CA ALA A 158 -3.76 -1.95 12.97
C ALA A 158 -2.27 -1.72 13.20
N VAL A 159 -1.91 -0.99 14.24
CA VAL A 159 -0.53 -0.55 14.48
C VAL A 159 0.12 -1.36 15.61
N VAL A 160 -0.43 -1.26 16.82
CA VAL A 160 0.20 -1.87 18.01
C VAL A 160 0.29 -3.39 17.86
N PHE A 161 -0.76 -4.04 17.38
CA PHE A 161 -0.75 -5.48 17.13
C PHE A 161 0.30 -5.88 16.10
N THR A 162 0.44 -5.10 15.03
CA THR A 162 1.42 -5.36 13.97
C THR A 162 2.85 -5.18 14.46
N LEU A 163 3.10 -4.15 15.27
CA LEU A 163 4.42 -3.89 15.87
C LEU A 163 4.82 -5.02 16.83
N LYS A 164 3.93 -5.45 17.72
CA LYS A 164 4.18 -6.57 18.63
C LYS A 164 4.51 -7.85 17.89
N ARG A 165 3.74 -8.18 16.86
CA ARG A 165 3.99 -9.38 16.05
C ARG A 165 5.34 -9.32 15.33
N LYS A 166 5.77 -8.13 14.91
CA LYS A 166 7.09 -7.95 14.28
C LYS A 166 8.23 -8.17 15.29
N GLN A 167 8.10 -7.66 16.52
CA GLN A 167 9.06 -7.86 17.59
C GLN A 167 9.19 -9.35 17.97
N GLU A 168 8.06 -10.06 18.14
CA GLU A 168 8.04 -11.50 18.42
C GLU A 168 8.76 -12.32 17.32
N MET A 169 8.55 -11.97 16.05
CA MET A 169 9.25 -12.64 14.94
C MET A 169 10.75 -12.38 14.95
N THR A 170 11.19 -11.18 15.29
CA THR A 170 12.61 -10.81 15.37
C THR A 170 13.31 -11.54 16.51
N GLU A 171 12.66 -11.63 17.68
CA GLU A 171 13.19 -12.39 18.82
C GLU A 171 13.32 -13.89 18.54
N THR A 172 12.37 -14.45 17.81
CA THR A 172 12.38 -15.89 17.46
C THR A 172 13.53 -16.21 16.48
N HIS A 173 13.83 -15.31 15.54
CA HIS A 173 14.94 -15.50 14.57
C HIS A 173 16.32 -15.18 15.17
N GLY A 174 16.42 -14.38 16.21
CA GLY A 174 17.68 -14.09 16.90
C GLY A 174 18.13 -15.18 17.87
N ARG A 175 17.28 -16.18 18.15
CA ARG A 175 17.59 -17.31 19.04
C ARG A 175 17.96 -18.61 18.32
N ALA A 176 17.91 -18.64 16.99
CA ALA A 176 18.32 -19.77 16.17
C ALA A 176 19.73 -19.56 15.61
#